data_97c5f954ab493299cbbe84b9eb17cdb6
#
_entry.id   97c5f954ab493299cbbe84b9eb17cdb6
#
_cell.length_a   1.000
_cell.length_b   1.000
_cell.length_c   1.000
_cell.angle_alpha   90.00
_cell.angle_beta   90.00
_cell.angle_gamma   90.00
#
_symmetry.space_group_name_H-M   'P 1'
#
loop_
_entity.id
_entity.type
_entity.pdbx_description
1 polymer ?
#
loop_
_entity_poly.entity_id
_entity_poly.type
_entity_poly.pdbx_seq_one_letter_code
_entity_poly.pdbx_strand_id
1 'polypeptide(L)'
;IEKLTNEKVKVNIESELPLGFGFGLSGASALATAYALNKLLRLKRSKKELAFIAHVAEVENRTGLGDIVNQYYGGFLIKYEPSYKFKVKKLPIKNKKIYYRYFSPIKTKNIIINKKIKNKINNSGLNSLNKIKKLRNKNLRSLITISKEFSIKSGLLKNKKIIKIIKKIESRNGNASMIMLGNAVFSDKYF
;
A
#
# COMPACT_ATOMS: atom_id res chain seq x y z
N ILE A 1 -7.69 9.87 16.35
CA ILE A 1 -8.86 10.48 17.00
C ILE A 1 -8.46 11.89 17.47
N GLU A 2 -7.49 12.02 18.34
CA GLU A 2 -7.01 13.28 18.97
C GLU A 2 -6.76 14.45 18.00
N LYS A 3 -6.42 14.18 16.75
CA LYS A 3 -6.29 15.21 15.70
C LYS A 3 -7.64 15.76 15.19
N LEU A 4 -8.75 15.17 15.59
CA LEU A 4 -10.10 15.54 15.12
C LEU A 4 -10.99 16.02 16.23
N THR A 5 -10.83 15.51 17.46
CA THR A 5 -11.70 15.81 18.58
C THR A 5 -11.04 15.48 19.91
N ASN A 6 -11.44 16.20 20.96
CA ASN A 6 -11.12 15.90 22.35
C ASN A 6 -12.24 15.04 23.02
N GLU A 7 -13.32 14.77 22.30
CA GLU A 7 -14.42 13.95 22.78
C GLU A 7 -13.97 12.50 23.04
N LYS A 8 -14.46 11.90 24.10
CA LYS A 8 -14.26 10.47 24.37
C LYS A 8 -15.15 9.67 23.46
N VAL A 9 -14.57 8.91 22.55
CA VAL A 9 -15.29 8.09 21.58
C VAL A 9 -14.81 6.63 21.64
N LYS A 10 -15.74 5.70 21.48
CA LYS A 10 -15.42 4.28 21.29
C LYS A 10 -15.43 3.97 19.79
N VAL A 11 -14.34 3.40 19.29
CA VAL A 11 -14.21 3.00 17.90
C VAL A 11 -14.08 1.49 17.81
N ASN A 12 -14.97 0.85 17.08
CA ASN A 12 -14.88 -0.56 16.71
C ASN A 12 -14.50 -0.63 15.22
N ILE A 13 -13.48 -1.45 14.89
CA ILE A 13 -13.01 -1.64 13.52
C ILE A 13 -13.15 -3.12 13.18
N GLU A 14 -13.89 -3.40 12.11
CA GLU A 14 -14.05 -4.75 11.57
C GLU A 14 -13.38 -4.80 10.20
N SER A 15 -12.69 -5.89 9.89
CA SER A 15 -12.01 -6.09 8.61
C SER A 15 -11.93 -7.57 8.25
N GLU A 16 -12.23 -7.90 7.01
CA GLU A 16 -12.07 -9.24 6.46
C GLU A 16 -10.60 -9.62 6.23
N LEU A 17 -9.71 -8.63 6.13
CA LEU A 17 -8.29 -8.84 5.91
C LEU A 17 -7.50 -8.69 7.22
N PRO A 18 -6.41 -9.45 7.41
CA PRO A 18 -5.62 -9.38 8.62
C PRO A 18 -4.67 -8.18 8.64
N LEU A 19 -4.48 -7.58 9.81
CA LEU A 19 -3.55 -6.47 10.03
C LEU A 19 -2.09 -6.93 9.92
N GLY A 20 -1.22 -6.09 9.31
CA GLY A 20 0.22 -6.35 9.22
C GLY A 20 0.66 -7.20 8.01
N PHE A 21 -0.26 -7.55 7.13
CA PHE A 21 0.05 -8.36 5.93
C PHE A 21 0.22 -7.54 4.65
N GLY A 22 0.38 -6.23 4.76
CA GLY A 22 0.65 -5.33 3.64
C GLY A 22 -0.58 -4.83 2.89
N PHE A 23 -1.78 -5.11 3.36
CA PHE A 23 -3.04 -4.69 2.72
C PHE A 23 -3.40 -3.21 2.98
N GLY A 24 -2.56 -2.46 3.67
CA GLY A 24 -2.83 -1.05 3.98
C GLY A 24 -3.94 -0.82 4.99
N LEU A 25 -4.27 -1.84 5.81
CA LEU A 25 -5.39 -1.75 6.76
C LEU A 25 -5.23 -0.68 7.83
N SER A 26 -4.02 -0.39 8.25
CA SER A 26 -3.77 0.71 9.19
C SER A 26 -4.29 2.03 8.60
N GLY A 27 -3.91 2.33 7.35
CA GLY A 27 -4.40 3.49 6.63
C GLY A 27 -5.90 3.48 6.39
N ALA A 28 -6.46 2.33 5.99
CA ALA A 28 -7.90 2.19 5.78
C ALA A 28 -8.68 2.46 7.07
N SER A 29 -8.22 1.91 8.19
CA SER A 29 -8.83 2.12 9.51
C SER A 29 -8.75 3.57 9.96
N ALA A 30 -7.58 4.21 9.78
CA ALA A 30 -7.42 5.62 10.12
C ALA A 30 -8.35 6.53 9.30
N LEU A 31 -8.46 6.27 8.00
CA LEU A 31 -9.33 7.03 7.10
C LEU A 31 -10.82 6.80 7.41
N ALA A 32 -11.23 5.55 7.62
CA ALA A 32 -12.60 5.21 7.97
C ALA A 32 -13.01 5.84 9.31
N THR A 33 -12.13 5.79 10.32
CA THR A 33 -12.33 6.46 11.61
C THR A 33 -12.50 7.96 11.44
N ALA A 34 -11.66 8.60 10.61
CA ALA A 34 -11.75 10.03 10.34
C ALA A 34 -13.10 10.40 9.69
N TYR A 35 -13.58 9.60 8.73
CA TYR A 35 -14.88 9.83 8.10
C TYR A 35 -16.05 9.61 9.07
N ALA A 36 -15.97 8.55 9.89
CA ALA A 36 -17.00 8.25 10.89
C ALA A 36 -17.13 9.37 11.93
N LEU A 37 -15.99 9.85 12.47
CA LEU A 37 -15.97 10.95 13.43
C LEU A 37 -16.47 12.26 12.82
N ASN A 38 -16.08 12.57 11.59
CA ASN A 38 -16.56 13.76 10.90
C ASN A 38 -18.10 13.75 10.76
N LYS A 39 -18.67 12.58 10.47
CA LYS A 39 -20.13 12.42 10.38
C LYS A 39 -20.80 12.49 11.75
N LEU A 40 -20.28 11.75 12.73
CA LEU A 40 -20.84 11.65 14.08
C LEU A 40 -20.86 13.00 14.79
N LEU A 41 -19.74 13.72 14.76
CA LEU A 41 -19.52 14.99 15.46
C LEU A 41 -19.82 16.23 14.58
N ARG A 42 -20.31 16.04 13.36
CA ARG A 42 -20.65 17.12 12.41
C ARG A 42 -19.51 18.14 12.21
N LEU A 43 -18.26 17.65 12.09
CA LEU A 43 -17.06 18.49 12.04
C LEU A 43 -16.95 19.33 10.74
N LYS A 44 -17.80 19.09 9.75
CA LYS A 44 -17.87 19.80 8.46
C LYS A 44 -16.55 19.82 7.67
N ARG A 45 -15.66 18.85 7.89
CA ARG A 45 -14.41 18.73 7.17
C ARG A 45 -14.59 18.04 5.83
N SER A 46 -13.84 18.48 4.82
CA SER A 46 -13.82 17.83 3.51
C SER A 46 -13.14 16.45 3.57
N LYS A 47 -13.50 15.56 2.64
CA LYS A 47 -12.86 14.24 2.51
C LYS A 47 -11.34 14.34 2.36
N LYS A 48 -10.84 15.36 1.67
CA LYS A 48 -9.41 15.58 1.45
C LYS A 48 -8.69 15.98 2.74
N GLU A 49 -9.26 16.87 3.55
CA GLU A 49 -8.72 17.24 4.86
C GLU A 49 -8.64 16.03 5.78
N LEU A 50 -9.72 15.23 5.84
CA LEU A 50 -9.75 14.00 6.65
C LEU A 50 -8.70 13.00 6.21
N ALA A 51 -8.51 12.83 4.90
CA ALA A 51 -7.47 11.96 4.36
C ALA A 51 -6.06 12.48 4.70
N PHE A 52 -5.85 13.80 4.68
CA PHE A 52 -4.59 14.40 5.08
C PHE A 52 -4.31 14.19 6.58
N ILE A 53 -5.30 14.40 7.44
CA ILE A 53 -5.20 14.16 8.89
C ILE A 53 -4.86 12.69 9.18
N ALA A 54 -5.54 11.75 8.51
CA ALA A 54 -5.26 10.33 8.63
C ALA A 54 -3.84 9.99 8.15
N HIS A 55 -3.37 10.62 7.05
CA HIS A 55 -2.00 10.44 6.56
C HIS A 55 -0.95 10.93 7.56
N VAL A 56 -1.15 12.10 8.15
CA VAL A 56 -0.26 12.62 9.19
C VAL A 56 -0.20 11.68 10.38
N ALA A 57 -1.34 11.17 10.85
CA ALA A 57 -1.40 10.21 11.94
C ALA A 57 -0.61 8.92 11.64
N GLU A 58 -0.73 8.37 10.41
CA GLU A 58 0.03 7.20 9.95
C GLU A 58 1.55 7.43 9.98
N VAL A 59 1.99 8.59 9.47
CA VAL A 59 3.41 8.95 9.42
C VAL A 59 4.01 9.11 10.82
N GLU A 60 3.32 9.82 11.71
CA GLU A 60 3.75 10.04 13.10
C GLU A 60 3.85 8.73 13.87
N ASN A 61 2.88 7.84 13.70
CA ASN A 61 2.87 6.53 14.34
C ASN A 61 3.77 5.49 13.62
N ARG A 62 4.38 5.84 12.49
CA ARG A 62 5.25 4.97 11.68
C ARG A 62 4.55 3.68 11.25
N THR A 63 3.26 3.76 10.99
CA THR A 63 2.43 2.61 10.55
C THR A 63 2.32 2.53 9.04
N GLY A 64 2.39 3.67 8.32
CA GLY A 64 2.38 3.73 6.86
C GLY A 64 2.90 5.06 6.32
N LEU A 65 3.34 5.07 5.07
CA LEU A 65 3.88 6.27 4.40
C LEU A 65 3.08 6.69 3.17
N GLY A 66 2.03 5.95 2.80
CA GLY A 66 1.34 6.29 1.57
C GLY A 66 0.02 5.57 1.30
N ASP A 67 -0.43 4.71 2.18
CA ASP A 67 -1.62 3.88 1.96
C ASP A 67 -2.91 4.71 1.94
N ILE A 68 -2.97 5.76 2.77
CA ILE A 68 -4.10 6.70 2.79
C ILE A 68 -4.40 7.28 1.40
N VAL A 69 -3.37 7.66 0.64
CA VAL A 69 -3.57 8.23 -0.71
C VAL A 69 -4.22 7.22 -1.64
N ASN A 70 -3.82 5.94 -1.54
CA ASN A 70 -4.41 4.87 -2.32
C ASN A 70 -5.88 4.62 -1.92
N GLN A 71 -6.16 4.60 -0.62
CA GLN A 71 -7.52 4.44 -0.08
C GLN A 71 -8.44 5.60 -0.48
N TYR A 72 -7.93 6.83 -0.44
CA TYR A 72 -8.69 8.03 -0.80
C TYR A 72 -9.11 8.05 -2.27
N TYR A 73 -8.18 7.77 -3.20
CA TYR A 73 -8.47 7.82 -4.64
C TYR A 73 -9.07 6.53 -5.19
N GLY A 74 -8.72 5.39 -4.62
CA GLY A 74 -9.13 4.07 -5.10
C GLY A 74 -8.67 3.72 -6.52
N GLY A 75 -8.69 2.44 -6.85
CA GLY A 75 -8.30 1.91 -8.14
C GLY A 75 -6.79 1.76 -8.34
N PHE A 76 -6.36 1.62 -9.59
CA PHE A 76 -4.95 1.50 -9.94
C PHE A 76 -4.28 2.87 -10.05
N LEU A 77 -3.31 3.13 -9.19
CA LEU A 77 -2.67 4.44 -9.08
C LEU A 77 -1.16 4.35 -9.25
N ILE A 78 -0.57 5.40 -9.83
CA ILE A 78 0.86 5.67 -9.77
C ILE A 78 1.07 6.97 -9.00
N LYS A 79 1.90 6.94 -7.98
CA LYS A 79 2.38 8.11 -7.24
C LYS A 79 3.79 8.45 -7.70
N TYR A 80 3.96 9.59 -8.34
CA TYR A 80 5.28 10.08 -8.76
C TYR A 80 5.93 11.01 -7.74
N GLU A 81 5.17 11.45 -6.76
CA GLU A 81 5.56 12.40 -5.73
C GLU A 81 5.26 11.87 -4.33
N PRO A 82 5.88 12.45 -3.28
CA PRO A 82 5.59 12.08 -1.90
C PRO A 82 4.10 12.16 -1.57
N SER A 83 3.62 11.27 -0.71
CA SER A 83 2.20 11.09 -0.43
C SER A 83 1.49 12.31 0.14
N TYR A 84 2.20 13.19 0.87
CA TYR A 84 1.62 14.42 1.41
C TYR A 84 1.09 15.38 0.34
N LYS A 85 1.57 15.28 -0.91
CA LYS A 85 1.07 16.09 -2.04
C LYS A 85 -0.27 15.60 -2.60
N PHE A 86 -0.72 14.42 -2.25
CA PHE A 86 -1.95 13.81 -2.76
C PHE A 86 -2.06 13.84 -4.29
N LYS A 87 -0.92 13.73 -4.98
CA LYS A 87 -0.85 13.77 -6.45
C LYS A 87 -0.63 12.38 -7.01
N VAL A 88 -1.60 11.91 -7.78
CA VAL A 88 -1.60 10.57 -8.37
C VAL A 88 -1.98 10.60 -9.84
N LYS A 89 -1.54 9.60 -10.58
CA LYS A 89 -2.06 9.27 -11.90
C LYS A 89 -2.88 7.99 -11.80
N LYS A 90 -4.19 8.09 -12.02
CA LYS A 90 -5.09 6.93 -12.09
C LYS A 90 -4.93 6.25 -13.45
N LEU A 91 -4.79 4.93 -13.44
CA LEU A 91 -4.69 4.13 -14.67
C LEU A 91 -6.06 3.53 -15.02
N PRO A 92 -6.39 3.43 -16.33
CA PRO A 92 -7.66 2.90 -16.79
C PRO A 92 -7.70 1.37 -16.75
N ILE A 93 -7.22 0.77 -15.65
CA ILE A 93 -7.25 -0.67 -15.44
C ILE A 93 -8.53 -1.00 -14.66
N LYS A 94 -9.52 -1.56 -15.35
CA LYS A 94 -10.83 -1.92 -14.80
C LYS A 94 -11.07 -3.42 -14.90
N ASN A 95 -11.95 -3.95 -14.06
CA ASN A 95 -12.48 -5.32 -14.13
C ASN A 95 -11.39 -6.41 -14.19
N LYS A 96 -10.27 -6.21 -13.48
CA LYS A 96 -9.22 -7.23 -13.35
C LYS A 96 -9.34 -7.91 -12.00
N LYS A 97 -9.44 -9.24 -12.02
CA LYS A 97 -9.33 -10.05 -10.81
C LYS A 97 -7.88 -10.11 -10.39
N ILE A 98 -7.63 -9.88 -9.11
CA ILE A 98 -6.34 -10.03 -8.45
C ILE A 98 -6.49 -11.11 -7.39
N TYR A 99 -5.68 -12.13 -7.48
CA TYR A 99 -5.61 -13.20 -6.51
C TYR A 99 -4.50 -12.93 -5.51
N TYR A 100 -4.70 -13.28 -4.25
CA TYR A 100 -3.70 -13.06 -3.22
C TYR A 100 -3.67 -14.21 -2.21
N ARG A 101 -2.52 -14.35 -1.54
CA ARG A 101 -2.34 -15.24 -0.42
C ARG A 101 -1.37 -14.60 0.57
N TYR A 102 -1.65 -14.70 1.84
CA TYR A 102 -0.82 -14.17 2.91
C TYR A 102 -0.33 -15.29 3.84
N PHE A 103 0.80 -15.06 4.54
CA PHE A 103 1.50 -16.07 5.34
C PHE A 103 1.81 -15.60 6.75
N SER A 104 2.44 -14.41 6.88
CA SER A 104 2.79 -13.84 8.17
C SER A 104 2.89 -12.32 8.11
N PRO A 105 2.64 -11.63 9.23
CA PRO A 105 2.74 -10.18 9.27
C PRO A 105 4.21 -9.71 9.21
N ILE A 106 4.41 -8.47 8.76
CA ILE A 106 5.67 -7.74 8.87
C ILE A 106 5.43 -6.47 9.68
N LYS A 107 6.27 -6.24 10.70
CA LYS A 107 6.23 -4.99 11.49
C LYS A 107 6.85 -3.85 10.68
N THR A 108 6.05 -3.05 10.03
CA THR A 108 6.45 -1.90 9.19
C THR A 108 7.43 -0.97 9.91
N LYS A 109 7.19 -0.69 11.20
CA LYS A 109 8.05 0.14 12.05
C LYS A 109 9.51 -0.28 11.99
N ASN A 110 9.80 -1.59 12.07
CA ASN A 110 11.17 -2.11 12.06
C ASN A 110 11.91 -1.85 10.74
N ILE A 111 11.15 -1.74 9.65
CA ILE A 111 11.70 -1.44 8.32
C ILE A 111 11.94 0.06 8.17
N ILE A 112 11.00 0.89 8.60
CA ILE A 112 11.07 2.36 8.45
C ILE A 112 12.21 2.96 9.26
N ILE A 113 12.46 2.46 10.48
CA ILE A 113 13.52 3.00 11.35
C ILE A 113 14.92 2.55 10.94
N ASN A 114 15.06 1.47 10.21
CA ASN A 114 16.37 0.96 9.78
C ASN A 114 16.92 1.76 8.59
N LYS A 115 17.91 2.62 8.85
CA LYS A 115 18.51 3.52 7.85
C LYS A 115 19.05 2.78 6.62
N LYS A 116 19.73 1.64 6.80
CA LYS A 116 20.30 0.84 5.70
C LYS A 116 19.20 0.25 4.81
N ILE A 117 18.17 -0.32 5.41
CA ILE A 117 17.01 -0.88 4.69
C ILE A 117 16.26 0.25 3.97
N LYS A 118 16.00 1.37 4.65
CA LYS A 118 15.32 2.53 4.09
C LYS A 118 16.04 3.07 2.84
N ASN A 119 17.36 3.22 2.88
CA ASN A 119 18.15 3.68 1.74
C ASN A 119 18.02 2.71 0.54
N LYS A 120 18.07 1.40 0.80
CA LYS A 120 17.92 0.39 -0.23
C LYS A 120 16.52 0.42 -0.87
N ILE A 121 15.49 0.61 -0.06
CA ILE A 121 14.10 0.77 -0.53
C ILE A 121 13.97 2.03 -1.37
N ASN A 122 14.50 3.18 -0.92
CA ASN A 122 14.42 4.45 -1.62
C ASN A 122 15.10 4.37 -3.00
N ASN A 123 16.32 3.85 -3.07
CA ASN A 123 17.05 3.71 -4.33
C ASN A 123 16.32 2.77 -5.31
N SER A 124 15.85 1.63 -4.81
CA SER A 124 15.07 0.69 -5.63
C SER A 124 13.75 1.30 -6.09
N GLY A 125 13.09 2.10 -5.24
CA GLY A 125 11.86 2.81 -5.54
C GLY A 125 12.05 3.87 -6.63
N LEU A 126 13.09 4.70 -6.55
CA LEU A 126 13.42 5.69 -7.57
C LEU A 126 13.69 5.03 -8.93
N ASN A 127 14.47 3.94 -8.93
CA ASN A 127 14.73 3.17 -10.15
C ASN A 127 13.43 2.61 -10.76
N SER A 128 12.54 2.08 -9.94
CA SER A 128 11.26 1.54 -10.38
C SER A 128 10.34 2.64 -10.93
N LEU A 129 10.27 3.79 -10.27
CA LEU A 129 9.52 4.95 -10.77
C LEU A 129 10.05 5.45 -12.12
N ASN A 130 11.37 5.49 -12.30
CA ASN A 130 11.99 5.88 -13.57
C ASN A 130 11.64 4.88 -14.69
N LYS A 131 11.62 3.56 -14.40
CA LYS A 131 11.13 2.56 -15.34
C LYS A 131 9.67 2.80 -15.71
N ILE A 132 8.78 3.03 -14.72
CA ILE A 132 7.36 3.29 -14.94
C ILE A 132 7.15 4.55 -15.77
N LYS A 133 7.94 5.62 -15.53
CA LYS A 133 7.87 6.86 -16.34
C LYS A 133 8.15 6.61 -17.81
N LYS A 134 9.14 5.77 -18.12
CA LYS A 134 9.59 5.44 -19.49
C LYS A 134 8.65 4.46 -20.21
N LEU A 135 7.75 3.77 -19.52
CA LEU A 135 6.79 2.85 -20.16
C LEU A 135 5.86 3.62 -21.11
N ARG A 136 5.79 3.22 -22.38
CA ARG A 136 4.79 3.69 -23.33
C ARG A 136 3.40 3.20 -22.92
N ASN A 137 3.26 1.91 -22.63
CA ASN A 137 2.02 1.29 -22.17
C ASN A 137 2.14 0.85 -20.72
N LYS A 138 1.35 1.48 -19.83
CA LYS A 138 1.28 1.20 -18.40
C LYS A 138 0.13 0.24 -18.11
N ASN A 139 0.33 -1.03 -18.43
CA ASN A 139 -0.64 -2.09 -18.17
C ASN A 139 -0.33 -2.85 -16.87
N LEU A 140 -1.27 -3.70 -16.44
CA LEU A 140 -1.16 -4.48 -15.20
C LEU A 140 0.11 -5.35 -15.18
N ARG A 141 0.41 -6.06 -16.28
CA ARG A 141 1.57 -6.93 -16.39
C ARG A 141 2.87 -6.18 -16.15
N SER A 142 3.09 -5.06 -16.86
CA SER A 142 4.32 -4.28 -16.73
C SER A 142 4.50 -3.72 -15.31
N LEU A 143 3.41 -3.33 -14.65
CA LEU A 143 3.45 -2.84 -13.27
C LEU A 143 3.77 -3.96 -12.26
N ILE A 144 3.18 -5.15 -12.40
CA ILE A 144 3.50 -6.30 -11.55
C ILE A 144 4.97 -6.70 -11.71
N THR A 145 5.48 -6.73 -12.94
CA THR A 145 6.90 -7.04 -13.22
C THR A 145 7.84 -6.06 -12.54
N ILE A 146 7.58 -4.74 -12.65
CA ILE A 146 8.40 -3.72 -11.99
C ILE A 146 8.26 -3.81 -10.47
N SER A 147 7.07 -4.09 -9.94
CA SER A 147 6.85 -4.32 -8.50
C SER A 147 7.64 -5.51 -7.97
N LYS A 148 7.71 -6.61 -8.74
CA LYS A 148 8.53 -7.76 -8.39
C LYS A 148 10.02 -7.39 -8.37
N GLU A 149 10.52 -6.72 -9.40
CA GLU A 149 11.91 -6.27 -9.42
C GLU A 149 12.24 -5.35 -8.24
N PHE A 150 11.34 -4.42 -7.91
CA PHE A 150 11.47 -3.57 -6.75
C PHE A 150 11.58 -4.40 -5.45
N SER A 151 10.68 -5.36 -5.25
CA SER A 151 10.67 -6.18 -4.03
C SER A 151 11.95 -7.02 -3.85
N ILE A 152 12.54 -7.48 -4.94
CA ILE A 152 13.83 -8.19 -4.95
C ILE A 152 14.97 -7.21 -4.66
N LYS A 153 15.08 -6.12 -5.41
CA LYS A 153 16.18 -5.15 -5.31
C LYS A 153 16.20 -4.40 -3.98
N SER A 154 15.04 -4.09 -3.43
CA SER A 154 14.92 -3.49 -2.08
C SER A 154 15.29 -4.46 -0.97
N GLY A 155 15.34 -5.77 -1.25
CA GLY A 155 15.57 -6.82 -0.25
C GLY A 155 14.37 -7.08 0.66
N LEU A 156 13.16 -6.64 0.27
CA LEU A 156 11.92 -6.92 1.00
C LEU A 156 11.45 -8.35 0.75
N LEU A 157 11.59 -8.86 -0.47
CA LEU A 157 11.22 -10.23 -0.83
C LEU A 157 12.30 -11.24 -0.38
N LYS A 158 12.13 -11.76 0.84
CA LYS A 158 13.03 -12.76 1.44
C LYS A 158 12.36 -14.10 1.68
N ASN A 159 11.02 -14.12 1.75
CA ASN A 159 10.28 -15.33 2.09
C ASN A 159 10.35 -16.36 0.95
N LYS A 160 11.00 -17.50 1.22
CA LYS A 160 11.21 -18.58 0.24
C LYS A 160 9.90 -19.16 -0.29
N LYS A 161 8.82 -19.21 0.53
CA LYS A 161 7.51 -19.68 0.10
C LYS A 161 6.90 -18.75 -0.95
N ILE A 162 6.97 -17.44 -0.73
CA ILE A 162 6.49 -16.42 -1.68
C ILE A 162 7.28 -16.51 -2.99
N ILE A 163 8.60 -16.61 -2.93
CA ILE A 163 9.48 -16.76 -4.11
C ILE A 163 9.07 -17.99 -4.93
N LYS A 164 8.84 -19.13 -4.25
CA LYS A 164 8.40 -20.38 -4.92
C LYS A 164 7.06 -20.21 -5.61
N ILE A 165 6.11 -19.53 -4.98
CA ILE A 165 4.78 -19.26 -5.56
C ILE A 165 4.90 -18.33 -6.76
N ILE A 166 5.66 -17.24 -6.68
CA ILE A 166 5.89 -16.33 -7.81
C ILE A 166 6.45 -17.09 -8.99
N LYS A 167 7.48 -17.90 -8.80
CA LYS A 167 8.08 -18.75 -9.86
C LYS A 167 7.05 -19.71 -10.50
N LYS A 168 6.21 -20.35 -9.66
CA LYS A 168 5.13 -21.25 -10.15
C LYS A 168 4.10 -20.51 -10.98
N ILE A 169 3.74 -19.28 -10.60
CA ILE A 169 2.78 -18.46 -11.37
C ILE A 169 3.40 -18.07 -12.72
N GLU A 170 4.67 -17.65 -12.71
CA GLU A 170 5.40 -17.22 -13.91
C GLU A 170 5.62 -18.36 -14.90
N SER A 171 5.89 -19.58 -14.42
CA SER A 171 5.99 -20.78 -15.30
C SER A 171 4.68 -21.12 -16.03
N ARG A 172 3.55 -20.54 -15.57
CA ARG A 172 2.23 -20.67 -16.19
C ARG A 172 1.80 -19.38 -16.92
N ASN A 173 2.76 -18.54 -17.35
CA ASN A 173 2.51 -17.26 -18.00
C ASN A 173 1.64 -16.27 -17.20
N GLY A 174 1.65 -16.35 -15.86
CA GLY A 174 1.07 -15.36 -14.96
C GLY A 174 2.09 -14.31 -14.54
N ASN A 175 1.62 -13.26 -13.89
CA ASN A 175 2.47 -12.23 -13.29
C ASN A 175 2.15 -12.14 -11.81
N ALA A 176 3.20 -12.09 -10.98
CA ALA A 176 3.05 -12.04 -9.54
C ALA A 176 4.13 -11.17 -8.87
N SER A 177 3.81 -10.64 -7.72
CA SER A 177 4.75 -9.92 -6.86
C SER A 177 4.38 -10.10 -5.40
N MET A 178 5.28 -9.72 -4.48
CA MET A 178 4.91 -9.63 -3.08
C MET A 178 4.00 -8.41 -2.84
N ILE A 179 3.12 -8.52 -1.87
CA ILE A 179 2.42 -7.36 -1.31
C ILE A 179 3.41 -6.63 -0.40
N MET A 180 3.67 -5.35 -0.69
CA MET A 180 4.70 -4.57 0.00
C MET A 180 4.43 -4.50 1.50
N LEU A 181 5.48 -4.73 2.30
CA LEU A 181 5.45 -4.73 3.77
C LEU A 181 4.52 -5.80 4.40
N GLY A 182 4.27 -6.88 3.64
CA GLY A 182 3.60 -8.07 4.13
C GLY A 182 4.24 -9.33 3.56
N ASN A 183 4.32 -10.42 4.34
CA ASN A 183 4.65 -11.72 3.77
C ASN A 183 3.42 -12.28 3.04
N ALA A 184 3.08 -11.64 1.93
CA ALA A 184 1.95 -11.97 1.09
C ALA A 184 2.32 -11.83 -0.40
N VAL A 185 1.61 -12.51 -1.26
CA VAL A 185 1.77 -12.51 -2.72
C VAL A 185 0.47 -12.13 -3.38
N PHE A 186 0.56 -11.41 -4.49
CA PHE A 186 -0.58 -11.16 -5.37
C PHE A 186 -0.24 -11.50 -6.82
N SER A 187 -1.26 -11.82 -7.60
CA SER A 187 -1.13 -12.27 -8.99
C SER A 187 -2.35 -11.87 -9.83
N ASP A 188 -2.12 -11.76 -11.13
CA ASP A 188 -3.18 -11.66 -12.15
C ASP A 188 -3.77 -13.02 -12.56
N LYS A 189 -3.22 -14.13 -12.07
CA LYS A 189 -3.72 -15.50 -12.27
C LYS A 189 -3.94 -16.21 -10.94
N TYR A 190 -4.92 -17.10 -10.92
CA TYR A 190 -5.17 -18.01 -9.79
C TYR A 190 -4.01 -19.00 -9.59
N PHE A 191 -3.69 -19.34 -8.32
CA PHE A 191 -2.56 -20.21 -7.95
C PHE A 191 -2.80 -21.00 -6.66
#